data_6b5d35ced8565acf8f07c74cc4515ad1
#
_entry.id   6b5d35ced8565acf8f07c74cc4515ad1
#
_cell.length_a   1.000
_cell.length_b   1.000
_cell.length_c   1.000
_cell.angle_alpha   90.00
_cell.angle_beta   90.00
_cell.angle_gamma   90.00
#
_symmetry.space_group_name_H-M   'P 1'
#
loop_
_entity.id
_entity.type
_entity.pdbx_description
1 polymer ?
#
loop_
_entity_poly.entity_id
_entity_poly.type
_entity_poly.pdbx_seq_one_letter_code
_entity_poly.pdbx_strand_id
1 'polypeptide(L)'
;MPKSMTGFAKLETESTDGKLYGEARALNSRYLEISIKLPRADFLHEQKLRELVKRHIKRGKVDITIKWERPNEQAGAQKINENVLAQYVETAKTLKEKYALKGDLTIDNIFSFKDIFSYEENNNINEDMLMQSFEKLIAQLNQEREKEGDLIKKDLMARADAIVSNVAAIEERWPLTIKMLENRLRERITEIITSSSVDETRVLQELAIYMERLDIAEEIVRLKGHIENFSDTLSSDDPIGRKLDFIIQEMVRESNTIGSKANDLFINERIIQIKVEIEKMREQVQNVE
;
A
#
# COMPACT_ATOMS: atom_id res chain seq x y z
N MET A 1 3.32 -8.73 13.31
CA MET A 1 4.36 -7.96 12.59
C MET A 1 3.70 -7.19 11.45
N PRO A 2 4.06 -5.92 11.20
CA PRO A 2 3.49 -5.13 10.12
C PRO A 2 3.80 -5.77 8.77
N LYS A 3 2.78 -5.82 7.89
CA LYS A 3 2.92 -6.31 6.53
C LYS A 3 2.81 -5.13 5.56
N SER A 4 3.59 -5.16 4.48
CA SER A 4 3.38 -4.20 3.40
C SER A 4 2.06 -4.47 2.67
N MET A 5 1.38 -3.41 2.25
CA MET A 5 0.23 -3.53 1.34
C MET A 5 0.64 -3.82 -0.09
N THR A 6 1.93 -3.67 -0.45
CA THR A 6 2.48 -4.00 -1.75
C THR A 6 3.20 -5.33 -1.72
N GLY A 7 3.26 -6.00 -2.87
CA GLY A 7 3.98 -7.26 -3.00
C GLY A 7 3.78 -7.88 -4.38
N PHE A 8 4.70 -8.76 -4.75
CA PHE A 8 4.66 -9.45 -6.02
C PHE A 8 5.17 -10.89 -5.84
N ALA A 9 4.44 -11.85 -6.42
CA ALA A 9 4.86 -13.24 -6.44
C ALA A 9 4.64 -13.86 -7.82
N LYS A 10 5.53 -14.78 -8.19
CA LYS A 10 5.41 -15.61 -9.37
C LYS A 10 5.59 -17.07 -8.99
N LEU A 11 4.79 -17.93 -9.59
CA LEU A 11 4.87 -19.36 -9.43
C LEU A 11 4.86 -20.03 -10.79
N GLU A 12 5.72 -21.01 -10.97
CA GLU A 12 5.69 -21.96 -12.09
C GLU A 12 5.57 -23.36 -11.51
N THR A 13 4.56 -24.11 -11.96
CA THR A 13 4.35 -25.50 -11.56
C THR A 13 4.22 -26.36 -12.80
N GLU A 14 5.09 -27.37 -12.91
CA GLU A 14 5.06 -28.34 -14.00
C GLU A 14 4.26 -29.57 -13.57
N SER A 15 3.51 -30.13 -14.51
CA SER A 15 2.76 -31.37 -14.37
C SER A 15 2.88 -32.19 -15.68
N THR A 16 2.50 -33.44 -15.64
CA THR A 16 2.41 -34.32 -16.83
C THR A 16 1.48 -33.71 -17.89
N ASP A 17 0.49 -32.92 -17.49
CA ASP A 17 -0.56 -32.39 -18.35
C ASP A 17 -0.27 -30.95 -18.86
N GLY A 18 0.79 -30.30 -18.34
CA GLY A 18 1.17 -28.95 -18.74
C GLY A 18 1.87 -28.15 -17.65
N LYS A 19 2.08 -26.87 -17.94
CA LYS A 19 2.72 -25.90 -17.04
C LYS A 19 1.70 -24.84 -16.61
N LEU A 20 1.64 -24.60 -15.30
CA LEU A 20 0.82 -23.55 -14.71
C LEU A 20 1.73 -22.37 -14.31
N TYR A 21 1.44 -21.20 -14.84
CA TYR A 21 2.07 -19.93 -14.47
C TYR A 21 1.10 -19.10 -13.66
N GLY A 22 1.50 -18.76 -12.45
CA GLY A 22 0.75 -17.87 -11.57
C GLY A 22 1.51 -16.57 -11.31
N GLU A 23 0.85 -15.45 -11.44
CA GLU A 23 1.33 -14.13 -11.01
C GLU A 23 0.33 -13.53 -10.04
N ALA A 24 0.82 -13.01 -8.90
CA ALA A 24 0.02 -12.29 -7.93
C ALA A 24 0.68 -10.95 -7.60
N ARG A 25 -0.12 -9.88 -7.59
CA ARG A 25 0.31 -8.52 -7.24
C ARG A 25 -0.62 -7.96 -6.19
N ALA A 26 -0.05 -7.44 -5.12
CA ALA A 26 -0.76 -6.66 -4.12
C ALA A 26 -0.39 -5.17 -4.28
N LEU A 27 -1.39 -4.31 -4.23
CA LEU A 27 -1.25 -2.85 -4.34
C LEU A 27 -2.00 -2.19 -3.18
N ASN A 28 -1.52 -1.02 -2.75
CA ASN A 28 -2.21 -0.25 -1.73
C ASN A 28 -3.61 0.16 -2.21
N SER A 29 -4.64 -0.19 -1.44
CA SER A 29 -6.02 0.27 -1.64
C SER A 29 -6.74 0.38 -0.29
N ARG A 30 -7.72 1.28 -0.23
CA ARG A 30 -8.52 1.50 0.99
C ARG A 30 -9.35 0.29 1.39
N TYR A 31 -9.83 -0.47 0.40
CA TYR A 31 -10.68 -1.65 0.57
C TYR A 31 -10.01 -2.86 -0.05
N LEU A 32 -10.43 -4.06 0.37
CA LEU A 32 -10.00 -5.29 -0.27
C LEU A 32 -10.70 -5.45 -1.63
N GLU A 33 -9.94 -5.33 -2.69
CA GLU A 33 -10.37 -5.59 -4.07
C GLU A 33 -9.61 -6.81 -4.59
N ILE A 34 -10.34 -7.80 -5.11
CA ILE A 34 -9.73 -9.03 -5.62
C ILE A 34 -10.12 -9.20 -7.08
N SER A 35 -9.13 -9.26 -7.96
CA SER A 35 -9.27 -9.57 -9.37
C SER A 35 -8.52 -10.86 -9.68
N ILE A 36 -9.23 -11.89 -10.16
CA ILE A 36 -8.64 -13.18 -10.52
C ILE A 36 -8.93 -13.43 -11.98
N LYS A 37 -7.89 -13.64 -12.77
CA LYS A 37 -7.95 -14.05 -14.18
C LYS A 37 -7.52 -15.50 -14.29
N LEU A 38 -8.45 -16.37 -14.65
CA LEU A 38 -8.23 -17.78 -14.88
C LEU A 38 -8.20 -18.07 -16.39
N PRO A 39 -7.52 -19.14 -16.84
CA PRO A 39 -7.51 -19.57 -18.25
C PRO A 39 -8.90 -19.93 -18.76
N ARG A 40 -9.78 -20.36 -17.86
CA ARG A 40 -11.20 -20.64 -18.13
C ARG A 40 -12.05 -19.98 -17.05
N ALA A 41 -13.11 -19.31 -17.47
CA ALA A 41 -14.08 -18.72 -16.55
C ALA A 41 -14.93 -19.84 -15.92
N ASP A 42 -14.50 -20.36 -14.77
CA ASP A 42 -15.28 -21.26 -13.93
C ASP A 42 -15.62 -20.52 -12.63
N PHE A 43 -16.88 -20.12 -12.52
CA PHE A 43 -17.38 -19.31 -11.40
C PHE A 43 -17.21 -19.98 -10.03
N LEU A 44 -17.34 -21.32 -9.98
CA LEU A 44 -17.21 -22.05 -8.69
C LEU A 44 -15.77 -22.03 -8.18
N HIS A 45 -14.81 -22.24 -9.06
CA HIS A 45 -13.38 -22.17 -8.69
C HIS A 45 -12.98 -20.73 -8.32
N GLU A 46 -13.43 -19.73 -9.07
CA GLU A 46 -13.13 -18.34 -8.75
C GLU A 46 -13.61 -17.95 -7.34
N GLN A 47 -14.80 -18.41 -6.92
CA GLN A 47 -15.32 -18.11 -5.60
C GLN A 47 -14.45 -18.74 -4.49
N LYS A 48 -14.07 -20.01 -4.60
CA LYS A 48 -13.17 -20.69 -3.65
C LYS A 48 -11.83 -19.96 -3.54
N LEU A 49 -11.24 -19.56 -4.68
CA LEU A 49 -9.99 -18.82 -4.70
C LEU A 49 -10.10 -17.44 -4.06
N ARG A 50 -11.20 -16.72 -4.28
CA ARG A 50 -11.49 -15.43 -3.60
C ARG A 50 -11.59 -15.58 -2.09
N GLU A 51 -12.22 -16.65 -1.59
CA GLU A 51 -12.30 -16.92 -0.15
C GLU A 51 -10.92 -17.20 0.44
N LEU A 52 -10.07 -17.91 -0.27
CA LEU A 52 -8.69 -18.18 0.14
C LEU A 52 -7.89 -16.88 0.27
N VAL A 53 -7.98 -15.97 -0.70
CA VAL A 53 -7.34 -14.64 -0.62
C VAL A 53 -7.85 -13.85 0.59
N LYS A 54 -9.18 -13.83 0.85
CA LYS A 54 -9.78 -13.11 2.00
C LYS A 54 -9.31 -13.61 3.36
N ARG A 55 -8.91 -14.89 3.46
CA ARG A 55 -8.35 -15.46 4.71
C ARG A 55 -6.97 -14.88 5.01
N HIS A 56 -6.19 -14.60 3.97
CA HIS A 56 -4.79 -14.18 4.10
C HIS A 56 -4.58 -12.67 4.01
N ILE A 57 -5.43 -11.95 3.27
CA ILE A 57 -5.29 -10.52 3.00
C ILE A 57 -6.58 -9.83 3.38
N LYS A 58 -6.47 -8.80 4.26
CA LYS A 58 -7.65 -8.08 4.79
C LYS A 58 -7.89 -6.76 4.06
N ARG A 59 -6.86 -6.17 3.46
CA ARG A 59 -6.90 -4.88 2.82
C ARG A 59 -5.97 -4.84 1.60
N GLY A 60 -6.24 -3.93 0.64
CA GLY A 60 -5.44 -3.74 -0.56
C GLY A 60 -6.11 -4.29 -1.81
N LYS A 61 -5.56 -3.98 -2.98
CA LYS A 61 -5.99 -4.54 -4.26
C LYS A 61 -5.07 -5.70 -4.63
N VAL A 62 -5.66 -6.87 -4.87
CA VAL A 62 -4.93 -8.10 -5.24
C VAL A 62 -5.34 -8.51 -6.64
N ASP A 63 -4.41 -8.42 -7.57
CA ASP A 63 -4.57 -8.87 -8.95
C ASP A 63 -3.82 -10.19 -9.14
N ILE A 64 -4.54 -11.26 -9.50
CA ILE A 64 -3.98 -12.59 -9.70
C ILE A 64 -4.28 -13.03 -11.13
N THR A 65 -3.26 -13.50 -11.82
CA THR A 65 -3.40 -14.06 -13.18
C THR A 65 -2.81 -15.45 -13.19
N ILE A 66 -3.60 -16.42 -13.64
CA ILE A 66 -3.15 -17.80 -13.83
C ILE A 66 -3.23 -18.10 -15.32
N LYS A 67 -2.16 -18.64 -15.87
CA LYS A 67 -2.06 -19.13 -17.25
C LYS A 67 -1.73 -20.61 -17.23
N TRP A 68 -2.29 -21.35 -18.17
CA TRP A 68 -2.01 -22.75 -18.38
C TRP A 68 -1.44 -22.96 -19.76
N GLU A 69 -0.28 -23.58 -19.86
CA GLU A 69 0.38 -23.93 -21.11
C GLU A 69 0.52 -25.45 -21.21
N ARG A 70 0.09 -26.01 -22.32
CA ARG A 70 0.26 -27.45 -22.61
C ARG A 70 1.52 -27.70 -23.39
N PRO A 71 2.14 -28.89 -23.22
CA PRO A 71 3.14 -29.34 -24.16
C PRO A 71 2.57 -29.37 -25.59
N ASN A 72 3.32 -28.92 -26.57
CA ASN A 72 2.90 -28.83 -27.99
C ASN A 72 2.41 -30.15 -28.58
N GLU A 73 2.77 -31.29 -27.99
CA GLU A 73 2.35 -32.64 -28.43
C GLU A 73 0.88 -32.95 -28.10
N GLN A 74 0.24 -32.19 -27.20
CA GLN A 74 -1.16 -32.35 -26.81
C GLN A 74 -2.05 -31.20 -27.26
N ALA A 75 -1.58 -30.31 -28.14
CA ALA A 75 -2.44 -29.35 -28.82
C ALA A 75 -3.55 -30.14 -29.52
N GLY A 76 -4.77 -30.04 -28.97
CA GLY A 76 -5.89 -30.88 -29.32
C GLY A 76 -6.04 -31.08 -30.83
N ALA A 77 -6.34 -32.29 -31.26
CA ALA A 77 -6.59 -32.57 -32.66
C ALA A 77 -7.64 -31.57 -33.18
N GLN A 78 -7.32 -30.93 -34.28
CA GLN A 78 -8.25 -30.02 -34.97
C GLN A 78 -9.48 -30.85 -35.34
N LYS A 79 -10.61 -30.62 -34.66
CA LYS A 79 -11.86 -31.30 -34.99
C LYS A 79 -12.73 -30.41 -35.83
N ILE A 80 -13.38 -31.03 -36.81
CA ILE A 80 -14.38 -30.33 -37.63
C ILE A 80 -15.68 -30.24 -36.81
N ASN A 81 -16.19 -29.04 -36.66
CA ASN A 81 -17.52 -28.83 -36.10
C ASN A 81 -18.59 -29.20 -37.12
N GLU A 82 -19.07 -30.45 -37.02
CA GLU A 82 -20.03 -31.01 -37.95
C GLU A 82 -21.33 -30.19 -38.04
N ASN A 83 -21.78 -29.59 -36.96
CA ASN A 83 -22.97 -28.75 -36.93
C ASN A 83 -22.78 -27.46 -37.76
N VAL A 84 -21.63 -26.83 -37.63
CA VAL A 84 -21.30 -25.62 -38.41
C VAL A 84 -21.11 -26.00 -39.88
N LEU A 85 -20.43 -27.11 -40.18
CA LEU A 85 -20.25 -27.62 -41.52
C LEU A 85 -21.62 -27.93 -42.19
N ALA A 86 -22.52 -28.58 -41.47
CA ALA A 86 -23.86 -28.88 -41.97
C ALA A 86 -24.65 -27.62 -42.34
N GLN A 87 -24.58 -26.58 -41.52
CA GLN A 87 -25.20 -25.27 -41.78
C GLN A 87 -24.62 -24.61 -43.04
N TYR A 88 -23.32 -24.63 -43.26
CA TYR A 88 -22.72 -24.09 -44.49
C TYR A 88 -23.17 -24.88 -45.73
N VAL A 89 -23.23 -26.22 -45.67
CA VAL A 89 -23.69 -27.04 -46.75
C VAL A 89 -25.16 -26.77 -47.10
N GLU A 90 -26.01 -26.66 -46.08
CA GLU A 90 -27.44 -26.40 -46.28
C GLU A 90 -27.67 -24.98 -46.80
N THR A 91 -26.95 -24.00 -46.28
CA THR A 91 -26.98 -22.61 -46.78
C THR A 91 -26.56 -22.56 -48.26
N ALA A 92 -25.47 -23.23 -48.60
CA ALA A 92 -25.02 -23.28 -50.00
C ALA A 92 -26.04 -23.91 -50.94
N LYS A 93 -26.74 -24.99 -50.53
CA LYS A 93 -27.86 -25.57 -51.29
C LYS A 93 -29.01 -24.59 -51.47
N THR A 94 -29.45 -23.94 -50.41
CA THR A 94 -30.54 -22.97 -50.42
C THR A 94 -30.22 -21.80 -51.36
N LEU A 95 -28.98 -21.26 -51.30
CA LEU A 95 -28.54 -20.18 -52.16
C LEU A 95 -28.52 -20.61 -53.64
N LYS A 96 -28.06 -21.81 -53.92
CA LYS A 96 -28.01 -22.40 -55.27
C LYS A 96 -29.41 -22.49 -55.87
N GLU A 97 -30.39 -23.00 -55.11
CA GLU A 97 -31.79 -23.11 -55.53
C GLU A 97 -32.50 -21.75 -55.70
N LYS A 98 -32.37 -20.85 -54.70
CA LYS A 98 -33.07 -19.59 -54.66
C LYS A 98 -32.59 -18.56 -55.69
N TYR A 99 -31.30 -18.57 -56.00
CA TYR A 99 -30.66 -17.57 -56.87
C TYR A 99 -30.13 -18.17 -58.18
N ALA A 100 -30.41 -19.44 -58.48
CA ALA A 100 -29.93 -20.17 -59.66
C ALA A 100 -28.40 -20.07 -59.87
N LEU A 101 -27.63 -20.08 -58.79
CA LEU A 101 -26.19 -19.99 -58.84
C LEU A 101 -25.57 -21.29 -59.34
N LYS A 102 -24.51 -21.19 -60.17
CA LYS A 102 -23.76 -22.34 -60.67
C LYS A 102 -22.50 -22.51 -59.84
N GLY A 103 -22.16 -23.72 -59.51
CA GLY A 103 -20.96 -24.07 -58.73
C GLY A 103 -21.27 -25.10 -57.66
N ASP A 104 -20.26 -25.87 -57.23
CA ASP A 104 -20.36 -26.84 -56.15
C ASP A 104 -19.45 -26.43 -54.99
N LEU A 105 -19.86 -26.75 -53.76
CA LEU A 105 -19.04 -26.56 -52.58
C LEU A 105 -17.93 -27.63 -52.63
N THR A 106 -16.69 -27.18 -52.77
CA THR A 106 -15.50 -28.09 -52.81
C THR A 106 -14.88 -28.21 -51.43
N ILE A 107 -14.08 -29.24 -51.20
CA ILE A 107 -13.33 -29.42 -49.97
C ILE A 107 -12.41 -28.24 -49.72
N ASP A 108 -11.81 -27.62 -50.74
CA ASP A 108 -10.96 -26.44 -50.60
C ASP A 108 -11.73 -25.24 -50.06
N ASN A 109 -13.00 -25.09 -50.49
CA ASN A 109 -13.87 -24.05 -49.93
C ASN A 109 -14.17 -24.26 -48.44
N ILE A 110 -14.39 -25.53 -48.06
CA ILE A 110 -14.63 -25.91 -46.66
C ILE A 110 -13.39 -25.61 -45.79
N PHE A 111 -12.19 -25.90 -46.26
CA PHE A 111 -10.95 -25.60 -45.53
C PHE A 111 -10.64 -24.10 -45.45
N SER A 112 -11.26 -23.27 -46.26
CA SER A 112 -11.13 -21.82 -46.18
C SER A 112 -11.96 -21.16 -45.05
N PHE A 113 -12.94 -21.88 -44.49
CA PHE A 113 -13.81 -21.39 -43.42
C PHE A 113 -13.16 -21.70 -42.06
N LYS A 114 -12.64 -20.65 -41.40
CA LYS A 114 -11.95 -20.79 -40.11
C LYS A 114 -12.86 -21.31 -38.98
N ASP A 115 -14.16 -21.05 -39.06
CA ASP A 115 -15.13 -21.38 -38.00
C ASP A 115 -15.53 -22.84 -37.97
N ILE A 116 -15.18 -23.61 -39.03
CA ILE A 116 -15.44 -25.06 -39.12
C ILE A 116 -14.47 -25.83 -38.24
N PHE A 117 -13.30 -25.27 -37.95
CA PHE A 117 -12.31 -25.93 -37.13
C PHE A 117 -12.51 -25.50 -35.67
N SER A 118 -12.92 -26.43 -34.85
CA SER A 118 -12.91 -26.27 -33.39
C SER A 118 -11.67 -26.96 -32.83
N TYR A 119 -10.94 -26.25 -32.04
CA TYR A 119 -9.98 -26.86 -31.14
C TYR A 119 -10.74 -27.34 -29.91
N GLU A 120 -10.80 -28.63 -29.65
CA GLU A 120 -11.18 -29.06 -28.32
C GLU A 120 -10.11 -28.59 -27.35
N GLU A 121 -10.30 -27.40 -26.81
CA GLU A 121 -9.60 -27.02 -25.61
C GLU A 121 -10.13 -27.87 -24.45
N ASN A 122 -9.66 -29.14 -24.38
CA ASN A 122 -9.82 -29.92 -23.15
C ASN A 122 -8.98 -29.28 -22.04
N ASN A 123 -9.37 -28.05 -21.62
CA ASN A 123 -8.69 -27.30 -20.57
C ASN A 123 -9.08 -27.83 -19.18
N ASN A 124 -9.12 -29.13 -18.98
CA ASN A 124 -9.30 -29.71 -17.67
C ASN A 124 -7.99 -29.53 -16.88
N ILE A 125 -7.85 -28.37 -16.23
CA ILE A 125 -6.83 -28.19 -15.20
C ILE A 125 -7.26 -29.06 -14.02
N ASN A 126 -6.37 -29.87 -13.50
CA ASN A 126 -6.64 -30.62 -12.28
C ASN A 126 -6.93 -29.63 -11.14
N GLU A 127 -8.14 -29.72 -10.53
CA GLU A 127 -8.59 -28.81 -9.48
C GLU A 127 -7.63 -28.80 -8.30
N ASP A 128 -7.15 -29.96 -7.88
CA ASP A 128 -6.23 -30.08 -6.75
C ASP A 128 -4.90 -29.38 -7.05
N MET A 129 -4.39 -29.52 -8.26
CA MET A 129 -3.17 -28.82 -8.70
C MET A 129 -3.36 -27.31 -8.74
N LEU A 130 -4.50 -26.84 -9.26
CA LEU A 130 -4.83 -25.41 -9.28
C LEU A 130 -4.89 -24.84 -7.86
N MET A 131 -5.60 -25.52 -6.95
CA MET A 131 -5.74 -25.08 -5.56
C MET A 131 -4.39 -25.07 -4.84
N GLN A 132 -3.59 -26.12 -4.93
CA GLN A 132 -2.26 -26.19 -4.32
C GLN A 132 -1.31 -25.12 -4.86
N SER A 133 -1.33 -24.90 -6.18
CA SER A 133 -0.49 -23.86 -6.81
C SER A 133 -0.93 -22.47 -6.38
N PHE A 134 -2.24 -22.23 -6.28
CA PHE A 134 -2.78 -20.97 -5.80
C PHE A 134 -2.43 -20.69 -4.33
N GLU A 135 -2.54 -21.70 -3.45
CA GLU A 135 -2.13 -21.57 -2.05
C GLU A 135 -0.64 -21.24 -1.93
N LYS A 136 0.22 -21.92 -2.70
CA LYS A 136 1.65 -21.59 -2.73
C LYS A 136 1.92 -20.18 -3.22
N LEU A 137 1.19 -19.72 -4.26
CA LEU A 137 1.34 -18.36 -4.79
C LEU A 137 0.94 -17.30 -3.76
N ILE A 138 -0.16 -17.50 -3.03
CA ILE A 138 -0.59 -16.61 -1.96
C ILE A 138 0.39 -16.63 -0.78
N ALA A 139 0.91 -17.80 -0.42
CA ALA A 139 1.93 -17.92 0.64
C ALA A 139 3.21 -17.15 0.27
N GLN A 140 3.69 -17.27 -0.97
CA GLN A 140 4.84 -16.51 -1.46
C GLN A 140 4.56 -15.00 -1.47
N LEU A 141 3.38 -14.57 -1.92
CA LEU A 141 2.98 -13.17 -1.89
C LEU A 141 3.02 -12.62 -0.45
N ASN A 142 2.47 -13.36 0.52
CA ASN A 142 2.50 -12.96 1.93
C ASN A 142 3.93 -12.89 2.47
N GLN A 143 4.79 -13.83 2.11
CA GLN A 143 6.20 -13.82 2.54
C GLN A 143 6.93 -12.57 2.01
N GLU A 144 6.70 -12.18 0.76
CA GLU A 144 7.28 -10.94 0.21
C GLU A 144 6.74 -9.69 0.92
N ARG A 145 5.43 -9.65 1.22
CA ARG A 145 4.82 -8.57 2.00
C ARG A 145 5.36 -8.47 3.43
N GLU A 146 5.68 -9.60 4.05
CA GLU A 146 6.32 -9.65 5.38
C GLU A 146 7.76 -9.11 5.32
N LYS A 147 8.55 -9.54 4.34
CA LYS A 147 9.93 -9.03 4.15
C LYS A 147 9.95 -7.52 3.91
N GLU A 148 9.05 -7.01 3.06
CA GLU A 148 8.93 -5.58 2.79
C GLU A 148 8.43 -4.83 4.03
N GLY A 149 7.49 -5.40 4.77
CA GLY A 149 7.01 -4.87 6.05
C GLY A 149 8.13 -4.70 7.08
N ASP A 150 9.04 -5.68 7.17
CA ASP A 150 10.20 -5.60 8.04
C ASP A 150 11.19 -4.49 7.64
N LEU A 151 11.37 -4.26 6.33
CA LEU A 151 12.19 -3.14 5.84
C LEU A 151 11.55 -1.79 6.18
N ILE A 152 10.23 -1.66 5.98
CA ILE A 152 9.48 -0.45 6.34
C ILE A 152 9.57 -0.21 7.85
N LYS A 153 9.41 -1.24 8.67
CA LYS A 153 9.55 -1.15 10.13
C LYS A 153 10.92 -0.61 10.54
N LYS A 154 11.99 -1.12 9.95
CA LYS A 154 13.36 -0.66 10.23
C LYS A 154 13.56 0.80 9.83
N ASP A 155 13.05 1.22 8.67
CA ASP A 155 13.12 2.62 8.23
C ASP A 155 12.34 3.54 9.17
N LEU A 156 11.12 3.16 9.57
CA LEU A 156 10.29 3.93 10.49
C LEU A 156 10.95 4.08 11.89
N MET A 157 11.56 3.02 12.41
CA MET A 157 12.30 3.09 13.68
C MET A 157 13.52 4.01 13.59
N ALA A 158 14.32 3.92 12.52
CA ALA A 158 15.45 4.82 12.31
C ALA A 158 15.04 6.29 12.24
N ARG A 159 13.88 6.59 11.64
CA ARG A 159 13.31 7.95 11.61
C ARG A 159 12.84 8.41 12.99
N ALA A 160 12.18 7.53 13.75
CA ALA A 160 11.81 7.81 15.13
C ALA A 160 13.04 8.16 15.99
N ASP A 161 14.13 7.40 15.86
CA ASP A 161 15.40 7.67 16.55
C ASP A 161 16.00 9.03 16.13
N ALA A 162 15.94 9.39 14.85
CA ALA A 162 16.36 10.70 14.36
C ALA A 162 15.54 11.84 14.98
N ILE A 163 14.21 11.65 15.13
CA ILE A 163 13.34 12.63 15.80
C ILE A 163 13.73 12.73 17.28
N VAL A 164 13.91 11.63 17.98
CA VAL A 164 14.35 11.61 19.40
C VAL A 164 15.64 12.41 19.59
N SER A 165 16.63 12.22 18.70
CA SER A 165 17.90 12.95 18.73
C SER A 165 17.69 14.47 18.58
N ASN A 166 16.82 14.90 17.65
CA ASN A 166 16.51 16.31 17.47
C ASN A 166 15.75 16.90 18.67
N VAL A 167 14.80 16.14 19.24
CA VAL A 167 14.07 16.56 20.45
C VAL A 167 15.01 16.72 21.65
N ALA A 168 15.96 15.80 21.83
CA ALA A 168 16.98 15.91 22.88
C ALA A 168 17.84 17.18 22.72
N ALA A 169 18.24 17.50 21.49
CA ALA A 169 19.00 18.73 21.22
C ALA A 169 18.17 20.00 21.51
N ILE A 170 16.85 19.99 21.23
CA ILE A 170 15.93 21.08 21.60
C ILE A 170 15.83 21.22 23.13
N GLU A 171 15.66 20.12 23.83
CA GLU A 171 15.54 20.07 25.29
C GLU A 171 16.80 20.62 25.99
N GLU A 172 17.98 20.29 25.48
CA GLU A 172 19.25 20.83 25.97
C GLU A 172 19.38 22.34 25.71
N ARG A 173 18.94 22.81 24.54
CA ARG A 173 19.01 24.21 24.13
C ARG A 173 18.00 25.11 24.86
N TRP A 174 16.81 24.60 25.14
CA TRP A 174 15.69 25.37 25.64
C TRP A 174 15.98 26.20 26.92
N PRO A 175 16.62 25.67 27.99
CA PRO A 175 16.94 26.46 29.18
C PRO A 175 17.83 27.66 28.91
N LEU A 176 18.70 27.60 27.93
CA LEU A 176 19.55 28.70 27.51
C LEU A 176 18.74 29.78 26.78
N THR A 177 17.87 29.35 25.89
CA THR A 177 17.01 30.22 25.09
C THR A 177 16.04 31.00 25.98
N ILE A 178 15.36 30.33 26.93
CA ILE A 178 14.42 30.98 27.84
C ILE A 178 15.12 32.00 28.74
N LYS A 179 16.30 31.68 29.25
CA LYS A 179 17.12 32.58 30.08
C LYS A 179 17.57 33.83 29.30
N MET A 180 17.98 33.65 28.04
CA MET A 180 18.38 34.77 27.19
C MET A 180 17.18 35.68 26.89
N LEU A 181 16.01 35.11 26.65
CA LEU A 181 14.78 35.86 26.41
C LEU A 181 14.32 36.63 27.65
N GLU A 182 14.35 36.00 28.81
CA GLU A 182 14.03 36.63 30.10
C GLU A 182 14.94 37.83 30.35
N ASN A 183 16.25 37.71 30.20
CA ASN A 183 17.20 38.81 30.40
C ASN A 183 16.91 39.98 29.45
N ARG A 184 16.70 39.69 28.14
CA ARG A 184 16.37 40.73 27.15
C ARG A 184 15.05 41.46 27.48
N LEU A 185 14.05 40.74 27.95
CA LEU A 185 12.77 41.34 28.33
C LEU A 185 12.92 42.20 29.59
N ARG A 186 13.66 41.71 30.59
CA ARG A 186 13.96 42.49 31.81
C ARG A 186 14.70 43.80 31.51
N GLU A 187 15.72 43.77 30.64
CA GLU A 187 16.45 44.96 30.22
C GLU A 187 15.52 46.00 29.55
N ARG A 188 14.70 45.54 28.59
CA ARG A 188 13.72 46.44 27.91
C ARG A 188 12.67 47.01 28.88
N ILE A 189 12.19 46.20 29.81
CA ILE A 189 11.24 46.64 30.83
C ILE A 189 11.86 47.72 31.72
N THR A 190 13.11 47.52 32.16
CA THR A 190 13.84 48.49 32.98
C THR A 190 13.97 49.83 32.26
N GLU A 191 14.30 49.83 30.97
CA GLU A 191 14.33 51.06 30.14
C GLU A 191 12.98 51.78 30.10
N ILE A 192 11.87 51.03 29.97
CA ILE A 192 10.51 51.62 29.90
C ILE A 192 10.10 52.18 31.25
N ILE A 193 10.31 51.46 32.35
CA ILE A 193 9.95 51.91 33.71
C ILE A 193 10.73 53.18 34.10
N THR A 194 12.02 53.26 33.72
CA THR A 194 12.84 54.41 33.99
C THR A 194 12.35 55.68 33.24
N SER A 195 11.71 55.48 32.10
CA SER A 195 11.21 56.55 31.25
C SER A 195 9.71 56.92 31.47
N SER A 196 8.96 56.15 32.27
CA SER A 196 7.50 56.30 32.41
C SER A 196 7.04 55.95 33.84
N SER A 197 5.96 56.53 34.33
CA SER A 197 5.34 56.22 35.63
C SER A 197 4.46 54.94 35.54
N VAL A 198 5.07 53.79 35.19
CA VAL A 198 4.38 52.51 35.05
C VAL A 198 4.51 51.70 36.33
N ASP A 199 3.45 51.00 36.74
CA ASP A 199 3.46 50.09 37.90
C ASP A 199 4.34 48.86 37.62
N GLU A 200 5.48 48.81 38.25
CA GLU A 200 6.48 47.76 38.11
C GLU A 200 5.90 46.38 38.46
N THR A 201 5.06 46.28 39.49
CA THR A 201 4.44 45.03 39.93
C THR A 201 3.55 44.41 38.83
N ARG A 202 2.78 45.26 38.17
CA ARG A 202 1.91 44.82 37.07
C ARG A 202 2.70 44.38 35.85
N VAL A 203 3.79 45.04 35.54
CA VAL A 203 4.67 44.68 34.43
C VAL A 203 5.35 43.34 34.67
N LEU A 204 5.82 43.07 35.89
CA LEU A 204 6.42 41.78 36.26
C LEU A 204 5.39 40.64 36.20
N GLN A 205 4.14 40.87 36.59
CA GLN A 205 3.06 39.91 36.45
C GLN A 205 2.78 39.55 34.97
N GLU A 206 2.68 40.52 34.09
CA GLU A 206 2.48 40.33 32.66
C GLU A 206 3.68 39.59 32.02
N LEU A 207 4.91 39.92 32.48
CA LEU A 207 6.10 39.18 32.05
C LEU A 207 6.03 37.69 32.43
N ALA A 208 5.63 37.37 33.66
CA ALA A 208 5.51 35.99 34.11
C ALA A 208 4.48 35.21 33.26
N ILE A 209 3.31 35.80 33.01
CA ILE A 209 2.28 35.21 32.15
C ILE A 209 2.80 35.02 30.71
N TYR A 210 3.56 35.98 30.18
CA TYR A 210 4.14 35.88 28.84
C TYR A 210 5.17 34.77 28.76
N MET A 211 6.05 34.61 29.75
CA MET A 211 7.06 33.56 29.84
C MET A 211 6.40 32.16 29.91
N GLU A 212 5.33 32.01 30.70
CA GLU A 212 4.56 30.77 30.79
C GLU A 212 3.96 30.36 29.42
N ARG A 213 3.45 31.33 28.65
CA ARG A 213 2.92 31.06 27.31
C ARG A 213 3.97 30.62 26.29
N LEU A 214 5.22 31.00 26.52
CA LEU A 214 6.35 30.61 25.64
C LEU A 214 6.95 29.26 26.01
N ASP A 215 6.63 28.73 27.18
CA ASP A 215 7.20 27.45 27.62
C ASP A 215 6.79 26.33 26.66
N ILE A 216 7.77 25.50 26.27
CA ILE A 216 7.62 24.34 25.38
C ILE A 216 7.87 23.01 26.09
N ALA A 217 8.06 23.02 27.40
CA ALA A 217 8.40 21.82 28.16
C ALA A 217 7.31 20.75 28.04
N GLU A 218 6.02 21.14 28.07
CA GLU A 218 4.91 20.22 27.93
C GLU A 218 4.86 19.60 26.54
N GLU A 219 5.05 20.39 25.48
CA GLU A 219 5.06 19.92 24.10
C GLU A 219 6.24 18.93 23.84
N ILE A 220 7.40 19.18 24.44
CA ILE A 220 8.55 18.27 24.38
C ILE A 220 8.17 16.91 25.01
N VAL A 221 7.58 16.92 26.21
CA VAL A 221 7.16 15.69 26.91
C VAL A 221 6.10 14.94 26.10
N ARG A 222 5.10 15.64 25.56
CA ARG A 222 4.05 15.04 24.73
C ARG A 222 4.63 14.45 23.44
N LEU A 223 5.53 15.16 22.76
CA LEU A 223 6.17 14.67 21.53
C LEU A 223 6.97 13.40 21.79
N LYS A 224 7.75 13.34 22.90
CA LYS A 224 8.45 12.13 23.33
C LYS A 224 7.47 10.97 23.55
N GLY A 225 6.39 11.20 24.30
CA GLY A 225 5.37 10.19 24.55
C GLY A 225 4.70 9.67 23.27
N HIS A 226 4.48 10.54 22.26
CA HIS A 226 3.96 10.11 20.96
C HIS A 226 4.96 9.27 20.18
N ILE A 227 6.27 9.57 20.25
CA ILE A 227 7.33 8.77 19.60
C ILE A 227 7.42 7.38 20.23
N GLU A 228 7.38 7.28 21.55
CA GLU A 228 7.36 6.00 22.28
C GLU A 228 6.12 5.17 21.88
N ASN A 229 4.92 5.76 21.93
CA ASN A 229 3.69 5.09 21.52
C ASN A 229 3.71 4.65 20.05
N PHE A 230 4.35 5.42 19.17
CA PHE A 230 4.57 5.05 17.77
C PHE A 230 5.42 3.79 17.67
N SER A 231 6.55 3.73 18.37
CA SER A 231 7.48 2.60 18.39
C SER A 231 6.83 1.33 18.96
N ASP A 232 6.07 1.46 20.02
CA ASP A 232 5.31 0.37 20.63
C ASP A 232 4.23 -0.16 19.69
N THR A 233 3.51 0.75 19.04
CA THR A 233 2.47 0.40 18.07
C THR A 233 3.04 -0.35 16.88
N LEU A 234 4.23 0.02 16.36
CA LEU A 234 4.94 -0.71 15.29
C LEU A 234 5.32 -2.15 15.66
N SER A 235 5.35 -2.46 16.95
CA SER A 235 5.70 -3.80 17.46
C SER A 235 4.46 -4.65 17.79
N SER A 236 3.25 -4.10 17.62
CA SER A 236 1.97 -4.78 17.82
C SER A 236 1.62 -5.68 16.63
N ASP A 237 0.81 -6.72 16.89
CA ASP A 237 0.29 -7.64 15.87
C ASP A 237 -1.10 -7.23 15.35
N ASP A 238 -1.68 -6.14 15.84
CA ASP A 238 -2.98 -5.63 15.42
C ASP A 238 -2.87 -4.78 14.13
N PRO A 239 -3.98 -4.51 13.44
CA PRO A 239 -3.99 -3.55 12.33
C PRO A 239 -3.59 -2.15 12.80
N ILE A 240 -2.36 -1.74 12.47
CA ILE A 240 -1.71 -0.57 13.07
C ILE A 240 -1.83 0.73 12.27
N GLY A 241 -2.09 0.65 10.95
CA GLY A 241 -1.98 1.79 10.04
C GLY A 241 -2.75 3.04 10.48
N ARG A 242 -4.04 2.89 10.91
CA ARG A 242 -4.83 4.05 11.37
C ARG A 242 -4.34 4.64 12.69
N LYS A 243 -3.86 3.77 13.59
CA LYS A 243 -3.34 4.21 14.89
C LYS A 243 -2.03 4.97 14.71
N LEU A 244 -1.16 4.48 13.82
CA LEU A 244 0.08 5.16 13.46
C LEU A 244 -0.18 6.52 12.80
N ASP A 245 -1.15 6.61 11.88
CA ASP A 245 -1.51 7.89 11.24
C ASP A 245 -2.01 8.92 12.27
N PHE A 246 -2.82 8.50 13.25
CA PHE A 246 -3.25 9.36 14.34
C PHE A 246 -2.08 9.84 15.19
N ILE A 247 -1.15 8.94 15.59
CA ILE A 247 0.03 9.32 16.38
C ILE A 247 0.91 10.32 15.61
N ILE A 248 1.10 10.11 14.31
CA ILE A 248 1.83 11.04 13.43
C ILE A 248 1.18 12.42 13.42
N GLN A 249 -0.16 12.50 13.36
CA GLN A 249 -0.87 13.79 13.41
C GLN A 249 -0.62 14.53 14.73
N GLU A 250 -0.60 13.82 15.86
CA GLU A 250 -0.26 14.44 17.15
C GLU A 250 1.21 14.88 17.18
N MET A 251 2.15 14.10 16.65
CA MET A 251 3.55 14.51 16.52
C MET A 251 3.72 15.79 15.69
N VAL A 252 2.98 15.92 14.59
CA VAL A 252 2.94 17.16 13.78
C VAL A 252 2.42 18.33 14.60
N ARG A 253 1.36 18.13 15.36
CA ARG A 253 0.74 19.16 16.21
C ARG A 253 1.72 19.68 17.23
N GLU A 254 2.36 18.79 18.03
CA GLU A 254 3.33 19.20 19.03
C GLU A 254 4.55 19.91 18.41
N SER A 255 5.06 19.40 17.29
CA SER A 255 6.14 20.02 16.54
C SER A 255 5.79 21.44 16.04
N ASN A 256 4.54 21.65 15.60
CA ASN A 256 4.06 22.98 15.20
C ASN A 256 4.02 23.95 16.39
N THR A 257 3.54 23.48 17.54
CA THR A 257 3.45 24.29 18.75
C THR A 257 4.84 24.70 19.25
N ILE A 258 5.79 23.76 19.31
CA ILE A 258 7.19 24.06 19.65
C ILE A 258 7.76 25.12 18.69
N GLY A 259 7.61 24.93 17.37
CA GLY A 259 8.14 25.85 16.36
C GLY A 259 7.51 27.25 16.41
N SER A 260 6.25 27.36 16.86
CA SER A 260 5.57 28.68 17.00
C SER A 260 5.93 29.41 18.28
N LYS A 261 6.22 28.69 19.38
CA LYS A 261 6.59 29.24 20.67
C LYS A 261 8.08 29.57 20.78
N ALA A 262 8.95 28.73 20.24
CA ALA A 262 10.39 28.85 20.34
C ALA A 262 10.92 29.90 19.35
N ASN A 263 11.23 31.09 19.82
CA ASN A 263 11.85 32.14 19.00
C ASN A 263 13.38 32.00 18.99
N ASP A 264 13.89 30.85 18.60
CA ASP A 264 15.32 30.50 18.53
C ASP A 264 15.61 29.79 17.18
N LEU A 265 16.64 30.28 16.47
CA LEU A 265 16.97 29.77 15.14
C LEU A 265 17.37 28.29 15.18
N PHE A 266 18.18 27.89 16.16
CA PHE A 266 18.64 26.50 16.32
C PHE A 266 17.45 25.55 16.54
N ILE A 267 16.52 25.94 17.43
CA ILE A 267 15.31 25.15 17.69
C ILE A 267 14.46 25.03 16.44
N ASN A 268 14.28 26.12 15.70
CA ASN A 268 13.49 26.13 14.47
C ASN A 268 14.10 25.22 13.39
N GLU A 269 15.42 25.20 13.23
CA GLU A 269 16.11 24.28 12.32
C GLU A 269 15.86 22.81 12.70
N ARG A 270 15.92 22.47 14.00
CA ARG A 270 15.61 21.12 14.48
C ARG A 270 14.15 20.73 14.24
N ILE A 271 13.23 21.65 14.47
CA ILE A 271 11.81 21.43 14.20
C ILE A 271 11.54 21.19 12.72
N ILE A 272 12.23 21.88 11.82
CA ILE A 272 12.14 21.62 10.38
C ILE A 272 12.59 20.18 10.07
N GLN A 273 13.72 19.74 10.66
CA GLN A 273 14.20 18.37 10.48
C GLN A 273 13.20 17.33 11.02
N ILE A 274 12.65 17.56 12.21
CA ILE A 274 11.60 16.71 12.80
C ILE A 274 10.40 16.60 11.85
N LYS A 275 9.90 17.71 11.33
CA LYS A 275 8.76 17.71 10.39
C LYS A 275 9.05 16.96 9.10
N VAL A 276 10.25 17.05 8.56
CA VAL A 276 10.68 16.30 7.39
C VAL A 276 10.65 14.79 7.66
N GLU A 277 11.17 14.35 8.82
CA GLU A 277 11.13 12.93 9.16
C GLU A 277 9.70 12.44 9.44
N ILE A 278 8.87 13.24 10.11
CA ILE A 278 7.45 12.90 10.33
C ILE A 278 6.68 12.74 9.01
N GLU A 279 6.91 13.60 8.00
CA GLU A 279 6.24 13.48 6.71
C GLU A 279 6.67 12.22 5.95
N LYS A 280 7.97 11.89 5.99
CA LYS A 280 8.45 10.61 5.43
C LYS A 280 7.85 9.40 6.15
N MET A 281 7.70 9.46 7.48
CA MET A 281 7.01 8.41 8.25
C MET A 281 5.56 8.27 7.81
N ARG A 282 4.87 9.39 7.60
CA ARG A 282 3.47 9.42 7.15
C ARG A 282 3.28 8.75 5.79
N GLU A 283 4.18 9.01 4.84
CA GLU A 283 4.16 8.37 3.52
C GLU A 283 4.34 6.84 3.64
N GLN A 284 5.27 6.39 4.48
CA GLN A 284 5.52 4.95 4.69
C GLN A 284 4.38 4.24 5.41
N VAL A 285 3.77 4.88 6.41
CA VAL A 285 2.64 4.30 7.17
C VAL A 285 1.42 4.03 6.27
N GLN A 286 1.25 4.78 5.19
CA GLN A 286 0.19 4.51 4.20
C GLN A 286 0.34 3.15 3.51
N ASN A 287 1.53 2.56 3.52
CA ASN A 287 1.83 1.27 2.91
C ASN A 287 1.86 0.10 3.91
N VAL A 288 1.48 0.33 5.16
CA VAL A 288 1.50 -0.66 6.26
C VAL A 288 0.09 -1.13 6.61
N GLU A 289 -0.06 -2.46 6.72
CA GLU A 289 -1.26 -3.15 7.20
C GLU A 289 -1.04 -3.71 8.61
#